data_8db36011be0bb936d8fb9f62f604203c
#
_entry.id   8db36011be0bb936d8fb9f62f604203c
#
_cell.length_a   1.000
_cell.length_b   1.000
_cell.length_c   1.000
_cell.angle_alpha   90.00
_cell.angle_beta   90.00
_cell.angle_gamma   90.00
#
_symmetry.space_group_name_H-M   'P 1'
#
loop_
_entity.id
_entity.type
_entity.pdbx_description
1 polymer ?
#
loop_
_entity_poly.entity_id
_entity_poly.type
_entity_poly.pdbx_seq_one_letter_code
_entity_poly.pdbx_strand_id
1 'polypeptide(L)'
;MAMQGIESQDWAWFTFSRVRVLRELADGRSERDAAERLGIAYSSVRSVVEELKNKTGLHSVREIGHWWRGQAGEWLAWCAEQAGAAQKGYGTGGD
;
A
#
# COMPACT_ATOMS: atom_id res chain seq x y z
N MET A 1 -16.32 -1.70 -12.06
CA MET A 1 -15.56 -2.45 -11.11
C MET A 1 -14.54 -1.61 -10.50
N ALA A 2 -14.77 -1.35 -9.28
CA ALA A 2 -13.99 -0.37 -8.56
C ALA A 2 -12.52 -0.73 -8.50
N MET A 3 -12.24 -2.02 -8.51
CA MET A 3 -10.87 -2.43 -8.28
C MET A 3 -10.03 -2.48 -9.52
N GLN A 4 -10.67 -2.50 -10.64
CA GLN A 4 -9.92 -2.63 -11.84
C GLN A 4 -9.27 -1.35 -12.19
N GLY A 5 -8.03 -1.42 -12.59
CA GLY A 5 -7.38 -0.29 -13.15
C GLY A 5 -7.12 0.83 -12.17
N ILE A 6 -6.58 0.52 -11.03
CA ILE A 6 -6.02 1.58 -10.23
C ILE A 6 -4.96 2.23 -11.10
N GLU A 7 -5.16 3.50 -11.37
CA GLU A 7 -4.26 4.24 -12.22
C GLU A 7 -2.94 4.44 -11.52
N SER A 8 -1.86 4.55 -12.30
CA SER A 8 -0.56 4.72 -11.68
C SER A 8 -0.50 5.99 -10.84
N GLN A 9 -1.27 7.03 -11.18
CA GLN A 9 -1.27 8.21 -10.33
C GLN A 9 -1.88 7.94 -8.96
N ASP A 10 -2.68 6.88 -8.82
CA ASP A 10 -3.26 6.52 -7.54
C ASP A 10 -2.28 5.80 -6.65
N TRP A 11 -1.20 5.28 -7.21
CA TRP A 11 -0.23 4.56 -6.39
C TRP A 11 0.42 5.46 -5.36
N ALA A 12 0.47 6.75 -5.61
CA ALA A 12 1.03 7.69 -4.64
C ALA A 12 0.23 7.71 -3.34
N TRP A 13 -1.07 7.39 -3.40
CA TRP A 13 -1.89 7.31 -2.20
C TRP A 13 -1.43 6.17 -1.29
N PHE A 14 -0.82 5.15 -1.88
CA PHE A 14 -0.35 3.98 -1.14
C PHE A 14 1.02 4.28 -0.58
N THR A 15 1.05 5.08 0.47
CA THR A 15 2.28 5.45 1.15
C THR A 15 2.88 4.23 1.84
N PHE A 16 4.14 4.33 2.20
CA PHE A 16 4.80 3.26 2.90
C PHE A 16 4.06 2.88 4.19
N SER A 17 3.54 3.88 4.90
CA SER A 17 2.78 3.64 6.12
C SER A 17 1.55 2.77 5.86
N ARG A 18 0.86 3.03 4.78
CA ARG A 18 -0.31 2.23 4.42
C ARG A 18 0.08 0.85 3.93
N VAL A 19 1.15 0.79 3.16
CA VAL A 19 1.60 -0.48 2.59
C VAL A 19 2.09 -1.45 3.65
N ARG A 20 2.72 -0.96 4.73
CA ARG A 20 3.12 -1.85 5.82
C ARG A 20 1.93 -2.60 6.39
N VAL A 21 0.81 -1.90 6.57
CA VAL A 21 -0.41 -2.54 7.06
C VAL A 21 -0.93 -3.53 6.03
N LEU A 22 -0.96 -3.11 4.77
CA LEU A 22 -1.42 -4.00 3.70
C LEU A 22 -0.63 -5.29 3.65
N ARG A 23 0.67 -5.21 3.84
CA ARG A 23 1.51 -6.40 3.79
C ARG A 23 1.16 -7.38 4.91
N GLU A 24 0.88 -6.87 6.09
CA GLU A 24 0.48 -7.74 7.20
C GLU A 24 -0.85 -8.41 6.90
N LEU A 25 -1.79 -7.65 6.34
CA LEU A 25 -3.09 -8.22 5.99
C LEU A 25 -2.97 -9.24 4.87
N ALA A 26 -2.11 -8.97 3.90
CA ALA A 26 -1.88 -9.90 2.79
C ALA A 26 -1.28 -11.22 3.28
N ASP A 27 -0.53 -11.16 4.38
CA ASP A 27 0.03 -12.35 4.99
C ASP A 27 -0.98 -13.10 5.85
N GLY A 28 -2.22 -12.62 5.90
CA GLY A 28 -3.27 -13.30 6.64
C GLY A 28 -3.38 -12.90 8.09
N ARG A 29 -2.72 -11.82 8.49
CA ARG A 29 -2.76 -11.42 9.89
C ARG A 29 -3.99 -10.58 10.18
N SER A 30 -4.43 -10.64 11.43
CA SER A 30 -5.54 -9.80 11.87
C SER A 30 -5.05 -8.37 12.08
N GLU A 31 -6.01 -7.47 12.22
CA GLU A 31 -5.66 -6.07 12.52
C GLU A 31 -4.87 -5.96 13.81
N ARG A 32 -5.25 -6.75 14.81
CA ARG A 32 -4.57 -6.71 16.09
C ARG A 32 -3.15 -7.23 15.99
N ASP A 33 -2.97 -8.33 15.26
CA ASP A 33 -1.64 -8.87 15.04
C ASP A 33 -0.77 -7.89 14.27
N ALA A 34 -1.36 -7.24 13.28
CA ALA A 34 -0.63 -6.24 12.49
C ALA A 34 -0.13 -5.12 13.40
N ALA A 35 -0.99 -4.65 14.30
CA ALA A 35 -0.62 -3.58 15.22
C ALA A 35 0.57 -4.00 16.08
N GLU A 36 0.54 -5.22 16.59
CA GLU A 36 1.63 -5.71 17.43
C GLU A 36 2.93 -5.84 16.63
N ARG A 37 2.85 -6.41 15.45
CA ARG A 37 4.04 -6.62 14.66
C ARG A 37 4.66 -5.32 14.19
N LEU A 38 3.82 -4.33 13.90
CA LEU A 38 4.32 -3.03 13.43
C LEU A 38 4.68 -2.08 14.56
N GLY A 39 4.31 -2.44 15.79
CA GLY A 39 4.60 -1.59 16.94
C GLY A 39 3.79 -0.30 16.94
N ILE A 40 2.57 -0.33 16.43
CA ILE A 40 1.71 0.85 16.38
C ILE A 40 0.40 0.54 17.08
N ALA A 41 -0.36 1.58 17.37
CA ALA A 41 -1.63 1.42 18.06
C ALA A 41 -2.62 0.68 17.17
N TYR A 42 -3.44 -0.14 17.82
CA TYR A 42 -4.51 -0.84 17.12
C TYR A 42 -5.43 0.15 16.40
N SER A 43 -5.74 1.26 17.03
CA SER A 43 -6.57 2.28 16.42
C SER A 43 -5.96 2.85 15.14
N SER A 44 -4.64 2.92 15.08
CA SER A 44 -3.96 3.37 13.87
C SER A 44 -4.15 2.39 12.74
N VAL A 45 -4.05 1.09 13.04
CA VAL A 45 -4.30 0.07 12.03
C VAL A 45 -5.76 0.15 11.56
N ARG A 46 -6.69 0.30 12.49
CA ARG A 46 -8.10 0.41 12.14
C ARG A 46 -8.38 1.58 11.22
N SER A 47 -7.73 2.73 11.50
CA SER A 47 -7.90 3.90 10.66
C SER A 47 -7.41 3.64 9.24
N VAL A 48 -6.26 3.01 9.12
CA VAL A 48 -5.73 2.69 7.79
C VAL A 48 -6.66 1.72 7.06
N VAL A 49 -7.18 0.72 7.78
CA VAL A 49 -8.09 -0.24 7.17
C VAL A 49 -9.34 0.45 6.65
N GLU A 50 -9.90 1.39 7.42
CA GLU A 50 -11.06 2.13 6.96
C GLU A 50 -10.75 2.96 5.72
N GLU A 51 -9.58 3.59 5.70
CA GLU A 51 -9.14 4.32 4.51
C GLU A 51 -9.01 3.38 3.32
N LEU A 52 -8.47 2.20 3.54
CA LEU A 52 -8.29 1.23 2.47
C LEU A 52 -9.65 0.74 1.94
N LYS A 53 -10.60 0.50 2.83
CA LYS A 53 -11.93 0.11 2.40
C LYS A 53 -12.56 1.17 1.52
N ASN A 54 -12.42 2.43 1.92
CA ASN A 54 -12.98 3.53 1.15
C ASN A 54 -12.27 3.68 -0.19
N LYS A 55 -10.95 3.51 -0.20
CA LYS A 55 -10.17 3.68 -1.42
C LYS A 55 -10.45 2.57 -2.42
N THR A 56 -10.54 1.33 -1.93
CA THR A 56 -10.65 0.18 -2.83
C THR A 56 -12.09 -0.27 -3.08
N GLY A 57 -13.00 0.13 -2.23
CA GLY A 57 -14.38 -0.34 -2.33
C GLY A 57 -14.57 -1.75 -1.79
N LEU A 58 -13.55 -2.31 -1.16
CA LEU A 58 -13.64 -3.64 -0.58
C LEU A 58 -14.22 -3.54 0.84
N HIS A 59 -14.77 -4.64 1.32
CA HIS A 59 -15.56 -4.61 2.54
C HIS A 59 -14.93 -5.29 3.73
N SER A 60 -13.89 -6.09 3.53
CA SER A 60 -13.30 -6.82 4.64
C SER A 60 -11.78 -6.80 4.55
N VAL A 61 -11.17 -7.00 5.71
CA VAL A 61 -9.72 -7.11 5.83
C VAL A 61 -9.19 -8.23 4.93
N ARG A 62 -9.92 -9.34 4.90
CA ARG A 62 -9.50 -10.48 4.11
C ARG A 62 -9.49 -10.15 2.61
N GLU A 63 -10.52 -9.46 2.15
CA GLU A 63 -10.59 -9.06 0.75
C GLU A 63 -9.46 -8.11 0.39
N ILE A 64 -9.20 -7.17 1.28
CA ILE A 64 -8.14 -6.19 1.07
C ILE A 64 -6.79 -6.89 0.96
N GLY A 65 -6.51 -7.80 1.88
CA GLY A 65 -5.25 -8.53 1.85
C GLY A 65 -5.09 -9.34 0.57
N HIS A 66 -6.15 -10.01 0.18
CA HIS A 66 -6.13 -10.80 -1.05
C HIS A 66 -5.90 -9.90 -2.27
N TRP A 67 -6.59 -8.79 -2.31
CA TRP A 67 -6.43 -7.82 -3.39
C TRP A 67 -5.00 -7.33 -3.49
N TRP A 68 -4.40 -7.00 -2.33
CA TRP A 68 -3.04 -6.47 -2.31
C TRP A 68 -2.01 -7.48 -2.84
N ARG A 69 -2.25 -8.76 -2.61
CA ARG A 69 -1.35 -9.78 -3.14
C ARG A 69 -1.21 -9.69 -4.64
N GLY A 70 -2.29 -9.32 -5.33
CA GLY A 70 -2.24 -9.17 -6.78
C GLY A 70 -1.71 -7.84 -7.24
N GLN A 71 -1.61 -6.85 -6.36
CA GLN A 71 -1.25 -5.49 -6.75
C GLN A 71 0.15 -5.07 -6.31
N ALA A 72 0.71 -5.78 -5.33
CA ALA A 72 1.94 -5.33 -4.70
C ALA A 72 3.09 -5.18 -5.69
N GLY A 73 3.16 -6.08 -6.66
CA GLY A 73 4.23 -6.01 -7.65
C GLY A 73 4.16 -4.75 -8.49
N GLU A 74 2.95 -4.34 -8.84
CA GLU A 74 2.78 -3.11 -9.63
C GLU A 74 3.14 -1.87 -8.83
N TRP A 75 2.76 -1.86 -7.55
CA TRP A 75 3.14 -0.76 -6.68
C TRP A 75 4.66 -0.66 -6.56
N LEU A 76 5.32 -1.80 -6.39
CA LEU A 76 6.79 -1.82 -6.29
C LEU A 76 7.42 -1.32 -7.59
N ALA A 77 6.88 -1.73 -8.72
CA ALA A 77 7.39 -1.27 -10.01
C ALA A 77 7.23 0.24 -10.14
N TRP A 78 6.08 0.75 -9.71
CA TRP A 78 5.84 2.19 -9.73
C TRP A 78 6.85 2.92 -8.83
N CYS A 79 7.09 2.38 -7.64
CA CYS A 79 8.07 2.99 -6.73
C CYS A 79 9.46 3.02 -7.36
N ALA A 80 9.84 1.95 -8.03
CA ALA A 80 11.13 1.88 -8.69
C ALA A 80 11.24 2.91 -9.80
N GLU A 81 10.17 3.10 -10.54
CA GLU A 81 10.14 4.13 -11.58
C GLU A 81 10.32 5.53 -11.00
N GLN A 82 9.64 5.80 -9.89
CA GLN A 82 9.76 7.10 -9.25
C GLN A 82 11.17 7.33 -8.75
N ALA A 83 11.78 6.32 -8.16
CA ALA A 83 13.16 6.41 -7.69
C ALA A 83 14.12 6.63 -8.86
N GLY A 84 13.90 5.91 -9.95
CA GLY A 84 14.72 6.09 -11.15
C GLY A 84 14.60 7.46 -11.74
N ALA A 85 13.38 7.98 -11.78
CA ALA A 85 13.15 9.33 -12.32
C ALA A 85 13.83 10.36 -11.43
N ALA A 86 13.74 10.20 -10.12
CA ALA A 86 14.38 11.13 -9.20
C ALA A 86 15.89 11.08 -9.36
N GLN A 87 16.45 9.87 -9.51
CA GLN A 87 17.88 9.73 -9.72
C GLN A 87 18.34 10.35 -11.00
N LYS A 88 17.55 10.21 -12.04
CA LYS A 88 17.90 10.82 -13.32
C LYS A 88 17.98 12.32 -13.17
N GLY A 89 17.03 12.89 -12.46
CA GLY A 89 17.03 14.32 -12.21
C GLY A 89 18.29 14.77 -11.50
N TYR A 90 18.70 14.05 -10.50
CA TYR A 90 19.90 14.37 -9.77
C TYR A 90 21.14 14.08 -10.58
N GLY A 91 21.15 12.91 -11.20
CA GLY A 91 22.32 12.48 -11.95
C GLY A 91 22.66 13.45 -13.05
N THR A 92 21.67 13.95 -13.70
CA THR A 92 21.88 14.92 -14.74
C THR A 92 22.56 16.14 -14.21
N GLY A 93 22.09 16.60 -13.08
CA GLY A 93 22.69 17.75 -12.45
C GLY A 93 24.09 17.47 -11.97
N GLY A 94 24.32 16.26 -11.53
CA GLY A 94 25.61 15.87 -11.01
C GLY A 94 26.65 15.71 -12.06
N ASP A 95 26.21 15.43 -13.23
CA ASP A 95 27.15 15.25 -14.32
C ASP A 95 27.54 16.56 -14.90
#